data_1aeb5a53015a939ac201ea1f2fec613a
#
_entry.id   1aeb5a53015a939ac201ea1f2fec613a
#
_cell.length_a   1.000
_cell.length_b   1.000
_cell.length_c   1.000
_cell.angle_alpha   90.00
_cell.angle_beta   90.00
_cell.angle_gamma   90.00
#
_symmetry.space_group_name_H-M   'P 1'
#
loop_
_entity.id
_entity.type
_entity.pdbx_description
1 polymer ?
#
loop_
_entity_poly.entity_id
_entity_poly.type
_entity_poly.pdbx_seq_one_letter_code
_entity_poly.pdbx_strand_id
1 'polypeptide(L)'
;DYYERKGSLSLLFALIVLFPVIASVMVSQSLSSIYIVPFAMIPIIVRIFLDSRTAFMAHVTIILLCSITLRFPHEFILLQVVAGMVSIYSLRELSQRSQLLRTALVVFASYALLYFAFELIHEDDLTKLNTRMYIYFMINGILLLFAYPLLFILEKTFGFTSNVTLVELSNINNSLLREMSEIAPGTF
;
A
#
# COMPACT_ATOMS: atom_id res chain seq x y z
N ASP A 1 -17.04 13.24 14.24
CA ASP A 1 -15.74 13.07 14.94
C ASP A 1 -15.58 11.79 15.77
N TYR A 2 -16.58 11.40 16.61
CA TYR A 2 -16.44 10.22 17.47
C TYR A 2 -16.51 8.90 16.69
N TYR A 3 -17.39 8.78 15.71
CA TYR A 3 -17.51 7.60 14.85
C TYR A 3 -16.36 7.47 13.88
N GLU A 4 -15.86 8.56 13.31
CA GLU A 4 -14.66 8.58 12.47
C GLU A 4 -13.42 8.14 13.24
N ARG A 5 -13.25 8.59 14.48
CA ARG A 5 -12.15 8.19 15.34
C ARG A 5 -12.19 6.70 15.69
N LYS A 6 -13.38 6.11 15.94
CA LYS A 6 -13.53 4.68 16.16
C LYS A 6 -13.26 3.86 14.91
N GLY A 7 -13.75 4.28 13.75
CA GLY A 7 -13.48 3.65 12.47
C GLY A 7 -11.99 3.62 12.16
N SER A 8 -11.31 4.75 12.32
CA SER A 8 -9.86 4.87 12.10
C SER A 8 -9.04 3.97 13.02
N LEU A 9 -9.38 3.91 14.31
CA LEU A 9 -8.71 3.04 15.26
C LEU A 9 -8.94 1.56 14.96
N SER A 10 -10.16 1.18 14.59
CA SER A 10 -10.49 -0.20 14.23
C SER A 10 -9.81 -0.64 12.93
N LEU A 11 -9.68 0.26 11.95
CA LEU A 11 -8.91 0.01 10.72
C LEU A 11 -7.43 -0.24 11.05
N LEU A 12 -6.80 0.64 11.82
CA LEU A 12 -5.40 0.49 12.22
C LEU A 12 -5.18 -0.81 12.99
N PHE A 13 -6.07 -1.12 13.94
CA PHE A 13 -5.99 -2.36 14.71
C PHE A 13 -6.14 -3.59 13.82
N ALA A 14 -7.08 -3.58 12.88
CA ALA A 14 -7.28 -4.66 11.92
C ALA A 14 -6.02 -4.90 11.08
N LEU A 15 -5.36 -3.84 10.58
CA LEU A 15 -4.13 -3.96 9.81
C LEU A 15 -2.96 -4.48 10.67
N ILE A 16 -2.82 -3.99 11.92
CA ILE A 16 -1.78 -4.42 12.86
C ILE A 16 -1.90 -5.91 13.21
N VAL A 17 -3.12 -6.47 13.21
CA VAL A 17 -3.33 -7.90 13.49
C VAL A 17 -3.21 -8.73 12.20
N LEU A 18 -3.85 -8.28 11.12
CA LEU A 18 -3.96 -9.04 9.87
C LEU A 18 -2.60 -9.30 9.22
N PHE A 19 -1.77 -8.27 9.06
CA PHE A 19 -0.51 -8.40 8.32
C PHE A 19 0.53 -9.29 9.03
N PRO A 20 0.76 -9.21 10.35
CA PRO A 20 1.63 -10.16 11.04
C PRO A 20 1.12 -11.60 10.99
N VAL A 21 -0.19 -11.84 11.02
CA VAL A 21 -0.76 -13.17 10.85
C VAL A 21 -0.47 -13.70 9.43
N ILE A 22 -0.72 -12.91 8.40
CA ILE A 22 -0.38 -13.27 7.01
C ILE A 22 1.12 -13.53 6.87
N ALA A 23 1.96 -12.66 7.42
CA ALA A 23 3.41 -12.80 7.40
C ALA A 23 3.86 -14.12 8.05
N SER A 24 3.32 -14.45 9.23
CA SER A 24 3.63 -15.69 9.94
C SER A 24 3.25 -16.93 9.12
N VAL A 25 2.07 -16.92 8.47
CA VAL A 25 1.63 -18.02 7.60
C VAL A 25 2.55 -18.14 6.37
N MET A 26 2.92 -17.02 5.73
CA MET A 26 3.81 -17.04 4.56
C MET A 26 5.20 -17.56 4.93
N VAL A 27 5.77 -17.10 6.03
CA VAL A 27 7.09 -17.57 6.50
C VAL A 27 7.08 -19.06 6.81
N SER A 28 5.96 -19.62 7.31
CA SER A 28 5.83 -21.06 7.55
C SER A 28 5.91 -21.91 6.27
N GLN A 29 5.55 -21.35 5.11
CA GLN A 29 5.66 -22.03 3.82
C GLN A 29 7.09 -21.92 3.25
N SER A 30 7.67 -20.73 3.25
CA SER A 30 9.01 -20.44 2.79
C SER A 30 9.42 -19.04 3.27
N LEU A 31 10.66 -18.86 3.71
CA LEU A 31 11.16 -17.53 4.13
C LEU A 31 11.03 -16.47 3.04
N SER A 32 11.29 -16.84 1.78
CA SER A 32 11.20 -15.90 0.66
C SER A 32 9.77 -15.55 0.27
N SER A 33 8.77 -16.35 0.63
CA SER A 33 7.37 -16.11 0.24
C SER A 33 6.77 -14.88 0.91
N ILE A 34 7.36 -14.38 2.00
CA ILE A 34 6.93 -13.14 2.65
C ILE A 34 6.97 -11.92 1.71
N TYR A 35 7.86 -11.93 0.72
CA TYR A 35 7.99 -10.84 -0.26
C TYR A 35 6.84 -10.78 -1.28
N ILE A 36 5.99 -11.80 -1.34
CA ILE A 36 4.74 -11.78 -2.10
C ILE A 36 3.70 -10.88 -1.42
N VAL A 37 3.73 -10.78 -0.09
CA VAL A 37 2.76 -10.00 0.68
C VAL A 37 2.90 -8.51 0.34
N PRO A 38 1.84 -7.85 -0.11
CA PRO A 38 1.90 -6.44 -0.53
C PRO A 38 1.86 -5.50 0.68
N PHE A 39 2.95 -5.46 1.46
CA PHE A 39 3.04 -4.59 2.64
C PHE A 39 2.88 -3.10 2.31
N ALA A 40 3.26 -2.66 1.12
CA ALA A 40 3.04 -1.30 0.65
C ALA A 40 1.53 -0.94 0.55
N MET A 41 0.63 -1.94 0.59
CA MET A 41 -0.82 -1.71 0.70
C MET A 41 -1.20 -1.04 2.03
N ILE A 42 -0.46 -1.31 3.12
CA ILE A 42 -0.72 -0.72 4.44
C ILE A 42 -0.67 0.81 4.38
N PRO A 43 0.46 1.43 3.99
CA PRO A 43 0.53 2.88 3.94
C PRO A 43 -0.36 3.48 2.86
N ILE A 44 -0.67 2.76 1.77
CA ILE A 44 -1.65 3.18 0.77
C ILE A 44 -3.04 3.33 1.41
N ILE A 45 -3.53 2.28 2.09
CA ILE A 45 -4.83 2.29 2.75
C ILE A 45 -4.88 3.38 3.82
N VAL A 46 -3.90 3.39 4.73
CA VAL A 46 -3.90 4.37 5.83
C VAL A 46 -3.80 5.80 5.31
N ARG A 47 -3.01 6.05 4.26
CA ARG A 47 -2.87 7.37 3.63
C ARG A 47 -4.18 7.88 3.02
N ILE A 48 -4.98 7.00 2.45
CA ILE A 48 -6.24 7.35 1.81
C ILE A 48 -7.31 7.73 2.83
N PHE A 49 -7.36 7.06 3.97
CA PHE A 49 -8.35 7.32 5.01
C PHE A 49 -7.90 8.31 6.08
N LEU A 50 -6.60 8.41 6.30
CA LEU A 50 -6.01 9.23 7.35
C LEU A 50 -4.97 10.20 6.75
N ASP A 51 -3.78 10.25 7.34
CA ASP A 51 -2.71 11.13 6.92
C ASP A 51 -1.39 10.39 6.68
N SER A 52 -0.43 11.07 6.05
CA SER A 52 0.87 10.48 5.70
C SER A 52 1.69 10.09 6.91
N ARG A 53 1.59 10.86 8.01
CA ARG A 53 2.34 10.58 9.24
C ARG A 53 1.86 9.29 9.88
N THR A 54 0.56 9.16 10.05
CA THR A 54 -0.08 7.95 10.58
C THR A 54 0.19 6.75 9.67
N ALA A 55 0.13 6.94 8.35
CA ALA A 55 0.43 5.89 7.37
C ALA A 55 1.86 5.36 7.52
N PHE A 56 2.85 6.26 7.65
CA PHE A 56 4.24 5.87 7.84
C PHE A 56 4.46 5.16 9.18
N MET A 57 3.92 5.70 10.29
CA MET A 57 4.06 5.10 11.60
C MET A 57 3.40 3.71 11.68
N ALA A 58 2.19 3.55 11.15
CA ALA A 58 1.51 2.27 11.09
C ALA A 58 2.30 1.24 10.27
N HIS A 59 2.80 1.66 9.11
CA HIS A 59 3.60 0.80 8.24
C HIS A 59 4.87 0.31 8.94
N VAL A 60 5.67 1.22 9.49
CA VAL A 60 6.92 0.86 10.20
C VAL A 60 6.63 -0.06 11.38
N THR A 61 5.59 0.22 12.17
CA THR A 61 5.20 -0.63 13.30
C THR A 61 4.86 -2.05 12.85
N ILE A 62 4.05 -2.19 11.79
CA ILE A 62 3.67 -3.51 11.27
C ILE A 62 4.88 -4.25 10.69
N ILE A 63 5.77 -3.57 9.95
CA ILE A 63 6.99 -4.18 9.42
C ILE A 63 7.90 -4.68 10.54
N LEU A 64 8.07 -3.91 11.61
CA LEU A 64 8.86 -4.34 12.76
C LEU A 64 8.23 -5.55 13.46
N LEU A 65 6.91 -5.58 13.63
CA LEU A 65 6.21 -6.75 14.18
C LEU A 65 6.39 -8.00 13.29
N CYS A 66 6.25 -7.85 11.97
CA CYS A 66 6.45 -8.95 11.02
C CYS A 66 7.90 -9.44 11.01
N SER A 67 8.87 -8.53 11.18
CA SER A 67 10.29 -8.87 11.17
C SER A 67 10.72 -9.81 12.30
N ILE A 68 9.98 -9.84 13.41
CA ILE A 68 10.25 -10.74 14.56
C ILE A 68 10.16 -12.21 14.13
N THR A 69 9.33 -12.54 13.15
CA THR A 69 9.17 -13.90 12.64
C THR A 69 10.28 -14.35 11.69
N LEU A 70 11.17 -13.42 11.29
CA LEU A 70 12.20 -13.67 10.28
C LEU A 70 13.55 -13.98 10.92
N ARG A 71 14.29 -14.89 10.29
CA ARG A 71 15.66 -15.24 10.70
C ARG A 71 16.66 -14.13 10.34
N PHE A 72 16.47 -13.46 9.20
CA PHE A 72 17.31 -12.36 8.71
C PHE A 72 16.44 -11.13 8.40
N PRO A 73 16.11 -10.30 9.43
CA PRO A 73 15.13 -9.24 9.27
C PRO A 73 15.65 -7.99 8.54
N HIS A 74 16.96 -7.79 8.45
CA HIS A 74 17.56 -6.52 7.99
C HIS A 74 17.17 -6.16 6.54
N GLU A 75 17.34 -7.11 5.62
CA GLU A 75 16.98 -6.94 4.21
C GLU A 75 15.47 -6.67 4.07
N PHE A 76 14.65 -7.46 4.76
CA PHE A 76 13.20 -7.30 4.76
C PHE A 76 12.78 -5.91 5.25
N ILE A 77 13.28 -5.48 6.42
CA ILE A 77 12.93 -4.16 6.99
C ILE A 77 13.29 -3.04 6.02
N LEU A 78 14.50 -3.06 5.45
CA LEU A 78 14.96 -2.01 4.57
C LEU A 78 14.15 -1.94 3.29
N LEU A 79 13.90 -3.09 2.64
CA LEU A 79 13.08 -3.18 1.44
C LEU A 79 11.66 -2.67 1.70
N GLN A 80 11.03 -3.10 2.81
CA GLN A 80 9.65 -2.74 3.12
C GLN A 80 9.51 -1.28 3.52
N VAL A 81 10.42 -0.74 4.34
CA VAL A 81 10.36 0.67 4.77
C VAL A 81 10.50 1.60 3.57
N VAL A 82 11.44 1.32 2.66
CA VAL A 82 11.59 2.14 1.45
C VAL A 82 10.39 2.02 0.53
N ALA A 83 9.86 0.82 0.30
CA ALA A 83 8.65 0.61 -0.50
C ALA A 83 7.45 1.36 0.10
N GLY A 84 7.30 1.38 1.42
CA GLY A 84 6.27 2.15 2.12
C GLY A 84 6.42 3.66 1.94
N MET A 85 7.64 4.20 2.07
CA MET A 85 7.90 5.63 1.81
C MET A 85 7.58 6.01 0.36
N VAL A 86 8.02 5.19 -0.58
CA VAL A 86 7.76 5.38 -2.02
C VAL A 86 6.26 5.37 -2.31
N SER A 87 5.50 4.46 -1.70
CA SER A 87 4.05 4.38 -1.88
C SER A 87 3.34 5.63 -1.34
N ILE A 88 3.72 6.11 -0.15
CA ILE A 88 3.17 7.35 0.43
C ILE A 88 3.46 8.55 -0.46
N TYR A 89 4.71 8.66 -0.95
CA TYR A 89 5.11 9.76 -1.82
C TYR A 89 4.39 9.73 -3.16
N SER A 90 4.27 8.55 -3.78
CA SER A 90 3.57 8.38 -5.05
C SER A 90 2.10 8.76 -5.00
N LEU A 91 1.46 8.66 -3.82
CA LEU A 91 0.05 9.01 -3.58
C LEU A 91 -0.15 10.45 -3.11
N ARG A 92 0.85 11.34 -3.24
CA ARG A 92 0.76 12.71 -2.74
C ARG A 92 -0.37 13.53 -3.36
N GLU A 93 -0.71 13.25 -4.62
CA GLU A 93 -1.78 13.92 -5.37
C GLU A 93 -2.92 12.92 -5.65
N LEU A 94 -3.77 12.67 -4.66
CA LEU A 94 -4.89 11.73 -4.74
C LEU A 94 -6.03 12.30 -5.60
N SER A 95 -5.83 12.39 -6.91
CA SER A 95 -6.87 12.91 -7.82
C SER A 95 -7.47 11.87 -8.76
N GLN A 96 -6.85 10.72 -8.97
CA GLN A 96 -7.30 9.74 -9.97
C GLN A 96 -6.97 8.29 -9.61
N ARG A 97 -7.85 7.36 -10.03
CA ARG A 97 -7.66 5.90 -9.89
C ARG A 97 -6.39 5.37 -10.58
N SER A 98 -5.97 6.03 -11.68
CA SER A 98 -4.75 5.70 -12.42
C SER A 98 -3.47 5.85 -11.59
N GLN A 99 -3.50 6.60 -10.50
CA GLN A 99 -2.35 6.77 -9.61
C GLN A 99 -1.98 5.47 -8.87
N LEU A 100 -2.94 4.60 -8.58
CA LEU A 100 -2.64 3.30 -7.96
C LEU A 100 -1.80 2.41 -8.88
N LEU A 101 -2.09 2.42 -10.19
CA LEU A 101 -1.27 1.68 -11.16
C LEU A 101 0.16 2.24 -11.21
N ARG A 102 0.30 3.56 -11.27
CA ARG A 102 1.61 4.23 -11.21
C ARG A 102 2.34 3.90 -9.91
N THR A 103 1.65 3.94 -8.78
CA THR A 103 2.22 3.60 -7.47
C THR A 103 2.70 2.15 -7.44
N ALA A 104 1.92 1.20 -7.94
CA ALA A 104 2.32 -0.21 -8.01
C ALA A 104 3.59 -0.40 -8.85
N LEU A 105 3.70 0.28 -10.00
CA LEU A 105 4.91 0.22 -10.84
C LEU A 105 6.14 0.83 -10.15
N VAL A 106 5.97 1.98 -9.48
CA VAL A 106 7.09 2.65 -8.78
C VAL A 106 7.51 1.83 -7.55
N VAL A 107 6.59 1.21 -6.83
CA VAL A 107 6.89 0.30 -5.72
C VAL A 107 7.62 -0.95 -6.22
N PHE A 108 7.16 -1.57 -7.30
CA PHE A 108 7.86 -2.69 -7.92
C PHE A 108 9.29 -2.30 -8.33
N ALA A 109 9.47 -1.16 -8.99
CA ALA A 109 10.79 -0.67 -9.40
C ALA A 109 11.69 -0.42 -8.17
N SER A 110 11.15 0.11 -7.07
CA SER A 110 11.91 0.33 -5.84
C SER A 110 12.39 -0.98 -5.21
N TYR A 111 11.55 -2.01 -5.16
CA TYR A 111 11.94 -3.35 -4.72
C TYR A 111 13.05 -3.94 -5.60
N ALA A 112 12.87 -3.89 -6.92
CA ALA A 112 13.81 -4.45 -7.86
C ALA A 112 15.19 -3.78 -7.78
N LEU A 113 15.21 -2.44 -7.69
CA LEU A 113 16.47 -1.68 -7.60
C LEU A 113 17.19 -1.92 -6.26
N LEU A 114 16.47 -1.89 -5.15
CA LEU A 114 17.06 -2.11 -3.84
C LEU A 114 17.57 -3.55 -3.69
N TYR A 115 16.77 -4.52 -4.12
CA TYR A 115 17.18 -5.90 -4.05
C TYR A 115 18.41 -6.18 -4.94
N PHE A 116 18.44 -5.61 -6.14
CA PHE A 116 19.61 -5.67 -7.02
C PHE A 116 20.86 -5.07 -6.35
N ALA A 117 20.70 -3.93 -5.65
CA ALA A 117 21.81 -3.35 -4.89
C ALA A 117 22.30 -4.28 -3.76
N PHE A 118 21.39 -4.98 -3.08
CA PHE A 118 21.76 -6.00 -2.08
C PHE A 118 22.50 -7.16 -2.69
N GLU A 119 22.04 -7.69 -3.81
CA GLU A 119 22.71 -8.78 -4.53
C GLU A 119 24.14 -8.38 -4.94
N LEU A 120 24.34 -7.15 -5.44
CA LEU A 120 25.67 -6.63 -5.80
C LEU A 120 26.63 -6.53 -4.61
N ILE A 121 26.13 -6.34 -3.39
CA ILE A 121 26.96 -6.24 -2.18
C ILE A 121 27.33 -7.64 -1.65
N HIS A 122 26.45 -8.63 -1.82
CA HIS A 122 26.60 -9.95 -1.20
C HIS A 122 27.14 -11.02 -2.15
N GLU A 123 26.94 -10.86 -3.46
CA GLU A 123 27.36 -11.81 -4.47
C GLU A 123 28.47 -11.22 -5.35
N ASP A 124 29.60 -11.89 -5.42
CA ASP A 124 30.76 -11.50 -6.29
C ASP A 124 30.48 -11.80 -7.76
N ASP A 125 29.42 -12.55 -8.10
CA ASP A 125 29.13 -13.05 -9.44
C ASP A 125 27.69 -12.74 -9.88
N LEU A 126 27.55 -11.86 -10.87
CA LEU A 126 26.24 -11.44 -11.44
C LEU A 126 25.48 -12.61 -12.11
N THR A 127 26.10 -13.74 -12.35
CA THR A 127 25.41 -14.91 -12.92
C THR A 127 24.55 -15.66 -11.92
N LYS A 128 24.69 -15.37 -10.62
CA LYS A 128 23.96 -16.01 -9.52
C LYS A 128 22.74 -15.25 -9.03
N LEU A 129 22.27 -14.24 -9.79
CA LEU A 129 21.11 -13.44 -9.42
C LEU A 129 19.86 -14.31 -9.16
N ASN A 130 19.19 -14.06 -8.03
CA ASN A 130 18.01 -14.83 -7.63
C ASN A 130 16.75 -14.37 -8.35
N THR A 131 16.53 -14.83 -9.57
CA THR A 131 15.36 -14.47 -10.40
C THR A 131 14.01 -14.70 -9.70
N ARG A 132 13.93 -15.64 -8.75
CA ARG A 132 12.68 -15.90 -8.01
C ARG A 132 12.22 -14.69 -7.20
N MET A 133 13.14 -13.91 -6.65
CA MET A 133 12.78 -12.73 -5.86
C MET A 133 12.09 -11.66 -6.72
N TYR A 134 12.57 -11.46 -7.95
CA TYR A 134 11.94 -10.53 -8.89
C TYR A 134 10.51 -10.97 -9.28
N ILE A 135 10.29 -12.28 -9.40
CA ILE A 135 8.93 -12.82 -9.61
C ILE A 135 8.04 -12.51 -8.40
N TYR A 136 8.54 -12.66 -7.17
CA TYR A 136 7.78 -12.30 -5.97
C TYR A 136 7.45 -10.81 -5.91
N PHE A 137 8.38 -9.93 -6.28
CA PHE A 137 8.12 -8.49 -6.36
C PHE A 137 7.11 -8.15 -7.46
N MET A 138 7.12 -8.86 -8.57
CA MET A 138 6.13 -8.69 -9.64
C MET A 138 4.74 -9.10 -9.16
N ILE A 139 4.60 -10.24 -8.48
CA ILE A 139 3.34 -10.67 -7.88
C ILE A 139 2.86 -9.66 -6.84
N ASN A 140 3.77 -9.17 -5.98
CA ASN A 140 3.49 -8.12 -5.00
C ASN A 140 2.92 -6.86 -5.68
N GLY A 141 3.55 -6.39 -6.77
CA GLY A 141 3.08 -5.24 -7.55
C GLY A 141 1.67 -5.45 -8.14
N ILE A 142 1.39 -6.66 -8.64
CA ILE A 142 0.05 -7.02 -9.13
C ILE A 142 -0.96 -7.01 -7.98
N LEU A 143 -0.60 -7.56 -6.82
CA LEU A 143 -1.47 -7.57 -5.64
C LEU A 143 -1.76 -6.16 -5.11
N LEU A 144 -0.84 -5.20 -5.29
CA LEU A 144 -1.11 -3.79 -4.94
C LEU A 144 -2.27 -3.19 -5.73
N LEU A 145 -2.55 -3.66 -6.95
CA LEU A 145 -3.70 -3.19 -7.72
C LEU A 145 -5.03 -3.57 -7.06
N PHE A 146 -5.04 -4.64 -6.26
CA PHE A 146 -6.21 -5.03 -5.46
C PHE A 146 -6.48 -4.07 -4.28
N ALA A 147 -5.58 -3.13 -3.99
CA ALA A 147 -5.85 -2.08 -3.02
C ALA A 147 -7.13 -1.29 -3.39
N TYR A 148 -7.41 -1.10 -4.69
CA TYR A 148 -8.57 -0.35 -5.14
C TYR A 148 -9.92 -1.01 -4.77
N PRO A 149 -10.22 -2.26 -5.18
CA PRO A 149 -11.44 -2.93 -4.74
C PRO A 149 -11.50 -3.12 -3.21
N LEU A 150 -10.35 -3.29 -2.56
CA LEU A 150 -10.27 -3.38 -1.11
C LEU A 150 -10.69 -2.07 -0.43
N LEU A 151 -10.32 -0.90 -0.98
CA LEU A 151 -10.78 0.39 -0.48
C LEU A 151 -12.31 0.49 -0.45
N PHE A 152 -12.99 0.07 -1.52
CA PHE A 152 -14.44 0.07 -1.56
C PHE A 152 -15.06 -0.83 -0.48
N ILE A 153 -14.47 -2.01 -0.24
CA ILE A 153 -14.91 -2.90 0.83
C ILE A 153 -14.70 -2.25 2.20
N LEU A 154 -13.56 -1.60 2.41
CA LEU A 154 -13.23 -0.93 3.67
C LEU A 154 -14.15 0.27 3.93
N GLU A 155 -14.43 1.09 2.93
CA GLU A 155 -15.39 2.20 3.02
C GLU A 155 -16.76 1.70 3.50
N LYS A 156 -17.24 0.62 2.90
CA LYS A 156 -18.53 0.02 3.27
C LYS A 156 -18.52 -0.61 4.67
N THR A 157 -17.40 -1.21 5.08
CA THR A 157 -17.29 -1.93 6.35
C THR A 157 -17.12 -0.98 7.53
N PHE A 158 -16.28 0.04 7.38
CA PHE A 158 -15.95 0.99 8.45
C PHE A 158 -16.83 2.24 8.44
N GLY A 159 -17.66 2.43 7.42
CA GLY A 159 -18.68 3.46 7.35
C GLY A 159 -18.13 4.89 7.18
N PHE A 160 -16.95 5.05 6.62
CA PHE A 160 -16.40 6.37 6.29
C PHE A 160 -15.95 6.44 4.83
N THR A 161 -15.98 7.64 4.26
CA THR A 161 -15.66 7.90 2.86
C THR A 161 -14.18 8.21 2.73
N SER A 162 -13.49 7.60 1.77
CA SER A 162 -12.09 7.90 1.52
C SER A 162 -11.91 9.27 0.83
N ASN A 163 -10.72 9.85 0.98
CA ASN A 163 -10.36 11.07 0.26
C ASN A 163 -10.44 10.91 -1.27
N VAL A 164 -10.20 9.69 -1.78
CA VAL A 164 -10.34 9.37 -3.22
C VAL A 164 -11.78 9.52 -3.68
N THR A 165 -12.73 8.92 -2.94
CA THR A 165 -14.16 9.01 -3.24
C THR A 165 -14.66 10.45 -3.15
N LEU A 166 -14.20 11.24 -2.16
CA LEU A 166 -14.55 12.65 -2.04
C LEU A 166 -14.05 13.47 -3.22
N VAL A 167 -12.82 13.24 -3.69
CA VAL A 167 -12.27 13.92 -4.87
C VAL A 167 -13.01 13.51 -6.14
N GLU A 168 -13.36 12.23 -6.30
CA GLU A 168 -14.15 11.76 -7.44
C GLU A 168 -15.56 12.39 -7.47
N LEU A 169 -16.21 12.50 -6.30
CA LEU A 169 -17.53 13.14 -6.18
C LEU A 169 -17.47 14.66 -6.41
N SER A 170 -16.37 15.32 -6.07
CA SER A 170 -16.17 16.76 -6.29
C SER A 170 -15.71 17.11 -7.70
N ASN A 171 -15.41 16.12 -8.54
CA ASN A 171 -14.90 16.35 -9.90
C ASN A 171 -16.02 16.81 -10.83
N ILE A 172 -16.01 18.11 -11.19
CA ILE A 172 -16.98 18.79 -12.07
C ILE A 172 -17.09 18.13 -13.47
N ASN A 173 -16.09 17.33 -13.88
CA ASN A 173 -16.14 16.54 -15.12
C ASN A 173 -17.00 15.26 -15.00
N ASN A 174 -17.58 14.99 -13.83
CA ASN A 174 -18.55 13.91 -13.68
C ASN A 174 -19.82 14.25 -14.48
N SER A 175 -20.28 13.32 -15.32
CA SER A 175 -21.44 13.52 -16.20
C SER A 175 -22.70 13.96 -15.43
N LEU A 176 -22.90 13.44 -14.23
CA LEU A 176 -24.02 13.80 -13.35
C LEU A 176 -23.91 15.24 -12.83
N LEU A 177 -22.73 15.69 -12.40
CA LEU A 177 -22.53 17.07 -11.94
C LEU A 177 -22.67 18.07 -13.08
N ARG A 178 -22.25 17.70 -14.29
CA ARG A 178 -22.42 18.51 -15.49
C ARG A 178 -23.89 18.67 -15.87
N GLU A 179 -24.66 17.58 -15.83
CA GLU A 179 -26.09 17.61 -16.06
C GLU A 179 -26.84 18.44 -15.00
N MET A 180 -26.44 18.33 -13.73
CA MET A 180 -26.98 19.17 -12.63
C MET A 180 -26.61 20.64 -12.78
N SER A 181 -25.41 20.98 -13.27
CA SER A 181 -25.00 22.36 -13.53
C SER A 181 -25.77 23.01 -14.69
N GLU A 182 -26.24 22.21 -15.66
CA GLU A 182 -27.10 22.68 -16.76
C GLU A 182 -28.54 22.94 -16.25
N ILE A 183 -29.01 22.20 -15.24
CA ILE A 183 -30.36 22.37 -14.66
C ILE A 183 -30.41 23.56 -13.68
N ALA A 184 -29.32 23.82 -12.95
CA ALA A 184 -29.24 24.90 -11.94
C ALA A 184 -27.93 25.71 -12.09
N PRO A 185 -27.81 26.56 -13.12
CA PRO A 185 -26.62 27.38 -13.32
C PRO A 185 -26.42 28.36 -12.16
N GLY A 186 -25.27 28.30 -11.51
CA GLY A 186 -24.86 29.17 -10.40
C GLY A 186 -24.90 28.55 -9.00
N THR A 187 -25.19 27.25 -8.87
CA THR A 187 -25.15 26.51 -7.60
C THR A 187 -23.83 25.73 -7.38
N PHE A 188 -22.90 25.78 -8.34
CA PHE A 188 -21.59 25.13 -8.27
C PHE A 188 -20.45 26.11 -8.51
#